data_af2ca33fb52b5375d904ea1bf465787a
#
_entry.id   af2ca33fb52b5375d904ea1bf465787a
#
_cell.length_a   1.000
_cell.length_b   1.000
_cell.length_c   1.000
_cell.angle_alpha   90.00
_cell.angle_beta   90.00
_cell.angle_gamma   90.00
#
_symmetry.space_group_name_H-M   'P 1'
#
loop_
_entity.id
_entity.type
_entity.pdbx_description
1 polymer ?
#
loop_
_entity_poly.entity_id
_entity_poly.type
_entity_poly.pdbx_seq_one_letter_code
_entity_poly.pdbx_strand_id
1 'polypeptide(L)'
;MAKLSAFADEVTEGFLDQVKYLESQRVGYIEPRFIDKKNIMDLSKNELNEAKKMIDDHGLKVSAIGSPIGKVKLDEPFEPHLDKFKHAVDLAVFFETPYIRMFSYYAPEGKNIDDYREQVMERMTAKVEVLADADVTMVHENEAHIYGHSAEQCVDLCKTINSPKLRLAYDPANFVWGEKITNNVEVCWPVMKPYVVHIHIKDWKLGSKDVGSIPGEGDGQIKELLAELAAMNYDGCMTMEPHLQLGGQFGGSTGPELFTKAIDAVRELAAEVGLKCD
;
A
#
# COMPACT_ATOMS: atom_id res chain seq x y z
N MET A 1 14.65 -6.49 -11.26
CA MET A 1 13.37 -6.81 -11.92
C MET A 1 12.27 -6.50 -10.93
N ALA A 2 11.31 -5.67 -11.30
CA ALA A 2 10.16 -5.36 -10.46
C ALA A 2 9.33 -6.62 -10.20
N LYS A 3 8.64 -6.67 -9.08
CA LYS A 3 7.87 -7.83 -8.63
C LYS A 3 6.39 -7.44 -8.53
N LEU A 4 5.51 -8.25 -9.12
CA LEU A 4 4.09 -8.04 -8.93
C LEU A 4 3.63 -8.61 -7.59
N SER A 5 2.84 -7.83 -6.88
CA SER A 5 2.13 -8.17 -5.65
C SER A 5 0.66 -7.78 -5.79
N ALA A 6 -0.19 -8.18 -4.86
CA ALA A 6 -1.60 -7.83 -4.91
C ALA A 6 -2.26 -7.79 -3.53
N PHE A 7 -3.23 -6.89 -3.38
CA PHE A 7 -4.31 -7.03 -2.40
C PHE A 7 -5.35 -8.02 -2.95
N ALA A 8 -5.09 -9.30 -2.75
CA ALA A 8 -5.89 -10.38 -3.35
C ALA A 8 -7.29 -10.53 -2.73
N ASP A 9 -7.56 -9.86 -1.61
CA ASP A 9 -8.89 -9.72 -1.04
C ASP A 9 -9.87 -8.95 -1.95
N GLU A 10 -9.37 -8.19 -2.93
CA GLU A 10 -10.20 -7.60 -3.99
C GLU A 10 -10.66 -8.62 -5.04
N VAL A 11 -9.99 -9.75 -5.16
CA VAL A 11 -10.34 -10.80 -6.11
C VAL A 11 -11.48 -11.65 -5.55
N THR A 12 -11.32 -12.10 -4.30
CA THR A 12 -12.27 -12.99 -3.62
C THR A 12 -12.06 -12.94 -2.10
N GLU A 13 -13.10 -13.32 -1.35
CA GLU A 13 -13.07 -13.29 0.10
C GLU A 13 -12.30 -14.48 0.73
N GLY A 14 -12.36 -15.67 0.10
CA GLY A 14 -11.71 -16.89 0.60
C GLY A 14 -10.21 -16.90 0.38
N PHE A 15 -9.41 -17.06 1.43
CA PHE A 15 -7.95 -16.91 1.32
C PHE A 15 -7.28 -17.97 0.44
N LEU A 16 -7.73 -19.21 0.51
CA LEU A 16 -7.24 -20.25 -0.39
C LEU A 16 -7.47 -19.92 -1.88
N ASP A 17 -8.60 -19.29 -2.19
CA ASP A 17 -8.90 -18.87 -3.56
C ASP A 17 -8.07 -17.64 -3.96
N GLN A 18 -7.76 -16.74 -3.02
CA GLN A 18 -6.82 -15.63 -3.24
C GLN A 18 -5.45 -16.15 -3.66
N VAL A 19 -4.83 -17.04 -2.90
CA VAL A 19 -3.48 -17.55 -3.19
C VAL A 19 -3.44 -18.38 -4.47
N LYS A 20 -4.46 -19.22 -4.74
CA LYS A 20 -4.59 -19.97 -6.01
C LYS A 20 -4.74 -19.05 -7.21
N TYR A 21 -5.49 -17.96 -7.04
CA TYR A 21 -5.63 -16.98 -8.12
C TYR A 21 -4.28 -16.34 -8.45
N LEU A 22 -3.53 -15.85 -7.44
CA LEU A 22 -2.22 -15.23 -7.65
C LEU A 22 -1.24 -16.21 -8.32
N GLU A 23 -1.19 -17.47 -7.88
CA GLU A 23 -0.40 -18.52 -8.51
C GLU A 23 -0.78 -18.69 -9.99
N SER A 24 -2.10 -18.78 -10.31
CA SER A 24 -2.59 -18.91 -11.67
C SER A 24 -2.22 -17.74 -12.58
N GLN A 25 -2.15 -16.53 -12.01
CA GLN A 25 -1.73 -15.30 -12.67
C GLN A 25 -0.21 -15.11 -12.70
N ARG A 26 0.57 -16.02 -12.11
CA ARG A 26 2.03 -15.89 -11.96
C ARG A 26 2.44 -14.61 -11.23
N VAL A 27 1.66 -14.19 -10.25
CA VAL A 27 1.99 -13.09 -9.34
C VAL A 27 2.69 -13.69 -8.14
N GLY A 28 3.97 -13.37 -7.94
CA GLY A 28 4.83 -14.03 -6.95
C GLY A 28 4.68 -13.50 -5.53
N TYR A 29 3.95 -12.39 -5.33
CA TYR A 29 3.83 -11.74 -4.02
C TYR A 29 2.37 -11.44 -3.68
N ILE A 30 2.08 -11.42 -2.38
CA ILE A 30 0.80 -10.96 -1.82
C ILE A 30 1.07 -9.86 -0.77
N GLU A 31 0.20 -8.85 -0.73
CA GLU A 31 0.13 -7.91 0.39
C GLU A 31 -1.15 -8.23 1.18
N PRO A 32 -1.07 -9.11 2.19
CA PRO A 32 -2.28 -9.56 2.89
C PRO A 32 -2.85 -8.42 3.74
N ARG A 33 -4.13 -8.13 3.51
CA ARG A 33 -4.96 -7.15 4.22
C ARG A 33 -6.14 -7.84 4.90
N PHE A 34 -6.88 -8.66 4.14
CA PHE A 34 -7.96 -9.49 4.64
C PHE A 34 -7.77 -10.95 4.25
N ILE A 35 -7.95 -11.81 5.22
CA ILE A 35 -7.86 -13.27 5.13
C ILE A 35 -9.18 -13.82 5.65
N ASP A 36 -9.96 -14.49 4.79
CA ASP A 36 -11.28 -15.02 5.15
C ASP A 36 -12.18 -13.97 5.83
N LYS A 37 -12.23 -12.75 5.25
CA LYS A 37 -12.99 -11.57 5.73
C LYS A 37 -12.50 -10.94 7.03
N LYS A 38 -11.46 -11.47 7.66
CA LYS A 38 -10.85 -10.87 8.84
C LYS A 38 -9.64 -10.03 8.45
N ASN A 39 -9.47 -8.88 9.10
CA ASN A 39 -8.22 -8.13 8.96
C ASN A 39 -7.06 -9.00 9.48
N ILE A 40 -5.93 -8.97 8.79
CA ILE A 40 -4.72 -9.71 9.19
C ILE A 40 -4.29 -9.43 10.63
N MET A 41 -4.58 -8.22 11.11
CA MET A 41 -4.30 -7.79 12.49
C MET A 41 -5.17 -8.45 13.55
N ASP A 42 -6.27 -9.11 13.15
CA ASP A 42 -7.27 -9.70 14.06
C ASP A 42 -7.24 -11.24 14.03
N LEU A 43 -6.29 -11.82 13.29
CA LEU A 43 -6.16 -13.27 13.17
C LEU A 43 -5.58 -13.90 14.45
N SER A 44 -6.13 -15.04 14.84
CA SER A 44 -5.55 -15.88 15.87
C SER A 44 -4.24 -16.52 15.38
N LYS A 45 -3.41 -17.00 16.31
CA LYS A 45 -2.16 -17.68 15.99
C LYS A 45 -2.36 -18.89 15.04
N ASN A 46 -3.47 -19.62 15.19
CA ASN A 46 -3.77 -20.77 14.32
C ASN A 46 -4.09 -20.30 12.90
N GLU A 47 -4.92 -19.26 12.75
CA GLU A 47 -5.26 -18.67 11.45
C GLU A 47 -4.03 -18.08 10.77
N LEU A 48 -3.12 -17.44 11.51
CA LEU A 48 -1.84 -16.96 10.97
C LEU A 48 -0.96 -18.11 10.46
N ASN A 49 -0.86 -19.21 11.21
CA ASN A 49 -0.08 -20.40 10.78
C ASN A 49 -0.69 -21.03 9.52
N GLU A 50 -2.01 -21.15 9.45
CA GLU A 50 -2.71 -21.66 8.27
C GLU A 50 -2.50 -20.75 7.07
N ALA A 51 -2.61 -19.43 7.24
CA ALA A 51 -2.37 -18.46 6.18
C ALA A 51 -0.93 -18.53 5.67
N LYS A 52 0.08 -18.54 6.57
CA LYS A 52 1.48 -18.68 6.18
C LYS A 52 1.72 -19.97 5.40
N LYS A 53 1.16 -21.09 5.88
CA LYS A 53 1.28 -22.35 5.18
C LYS A 53 0.69 -22.30 3.77
N MET A 54 -0.48 -21.68 3.58
CA MET A 54 -1.09 -21.52 2.24
C MET A 54 -0.21 -20.67 1.32
N ILE A 55 0.37 -19.57 1.83
CA ILE A 55 1.31 -18.72 1.08
C ILE A 55 2.53 -19.55 0.64
N ASP A 56 3.15 -20.28 1.56
CA ASP A 56 4.35 -21.07 1.32
C ASP A 56 4.07 -22.24 0.34
N ASP A 57 2.95 -22.96 0.53
CA ASP A 57 2.53 -24.09 -0.33
C ASP A 57 2.30 -23.68 -1.79
N HIS A 58 1.89 -22.43 -2.03
CA HIS A 58 1.67 -21.87 -3.37
C HIS A 58 2.88 -21.06 -3.90
N GLY A 59 4.02 -21.09 -3.21
CA GLY A 59 5.26 -20.45 -3.63
C GLY A 59 5.23 -18.93 -3.62
N LEU A 60 4.28 -18.32 -2.92
CA LEU A 60 4.14 -16.88 -2.78
C LEU A 60 5.05 -16.34 -1.66
N LYS A 61 5.30 -15.04 -1.70
CA LYS A 61 5.97 -14.28 -0.62
C LYS A 61 5.11 -13.09 -0.22
N VAL A 62 5.29 -12.61 1.00
CA VAL A 62 4.61 -11.41 1.47
C VAL A 62 5.44 -10.17 1.11
N SER A 63 4.84 -9.22 0.40
CA SER A 63 5.51 -7.97 -0.01
C SER A 63 5.55 -6.93 1.11
N ALA A 64 4.44 -6.79 1.82
CA ALA A 64 4.27 -5.94 2.99
C ALA A 64 3.07 -6.44 3.80
N ILE A 65 2.96 -6.09 5.07
CA ILE A 65 1.71 -6.25 5.82
C ILE A 65 0.78 -5.10 5.45
N GLY A 66 -0.37 -5.40 4.84
CA GLY A 66 -1.40 -4.42 4.46
C GLY A 66 -2.18 -3.92 5.68
N SER A 67 -1.54 -3.21 6.59
CA SER A 67 -2.10 -2.84 7.89
C SER A 67 -2.97 -1.58 7.84
N PRO A 68 -3.97 -1.42 8.73
CA PRO A 68 -4.73 -0.18 8.91
C PRO A 68 -4.06 0.78 9.89
N ILE A 69 -2.81 0.54 10.29
CA ILE A 69 -2.10 1.38 11.26
C ILE A 69 -2.05 2.82 10.78
N GLY A 70 -2.48 3.76 11.61
CA GLY A 70 -2.58 5.17 11.30
C GLY A 70 -3.95 5.63 10.79
N LYS A 71 -4.85 4.74 10.39
CA LYS A 71 -6.26 5.10 10.06
C LYS A 71 -7.10 5.27 11.33
N VAL A 72 -6.65 6.13 12.23
CA VAL A 72 -7.32 6.53 13.49
C VAL A 72 -7.20 8.04 13.67
N LYS A 73 -8.11 8.63 14.45
CA LYS A 73 -8.07 10.06 14.76
C LYS A 73 -6.98 10.37 15.79
N LEU A 74 -6.43 11.58 15.73
CA LEU A 74 -5.38 12.03 16.67
C LEU A 74 -5.89 12.28 18.10
N ASP A 75 -7.19 12.43 18.32
CA ASP A 75 -7.80 12.52 19.65
C ASP A 75 -8.05 11.15 20.31
N GLU A 76 -7.81 10.05 19.57
CA GLU A 76 -7.85 8.72 20.17
C GLU A 76 -6.57 8.43 20.99
N PRO A 77 -6.67 7.59 22.05
CA PRO A 77 -5.53 7.21 22.87
C PRO A 77 -4.38 6.60 22.03
N PHE A 78 -3.16 7.07 22.28
CA PHE A 78 -2.01 6.64 21.46
C PHE A 78 -1.48 5.26 21.85
N GLU A 79 -1.38 4.94 23.15
CA GLU A 79 -0.79 3.69 23.62
C GLU A 79 -1.44 2.42 23.06
N PRO A 80 -2.79 2.30 23.04
CA PRO A 80 -3.42 1.14 22.41
C PRO A 80 -3.13 1.03 20.91
N HIS A 81 -2.95 2.17 20.22
CA HIS A 81 -2.58 2.20 18.82
C HIS A 81 -1.12 1.81 18.60
N LEU A 82 -0.22 2.23 19.50
CA LEU A 82 1.18 1.81 19.48
C LEU A 82 1.34 0.31 19.75
N ASP A 83 0.50 -0.28 20.63
CA ASP A 83 0.50 -1.72 20.86
C ASP A 83 -0.01 -2.50 19.62
N LYS A 84 -1.01 -1.96 18.91
CA LYS A 84 -1.38 -2.52 17.59
C LYS A 84 -0.24 -2.43 16.59
N PHE A 85 0.54 -1.36 16.60
CA PHE A 85 1.70 -1.25 15.73
C PHE A 85 2.78 -2.28 16.08
N LYS A 86 3.08 -2.53 17.37
CA LYS A 86 3.99 -3.60 17.79
C LYS A 86 3.51 -4.97 17.28
N HIS A 87 2.20 -5.24 17.34
CA HIS A 87 1.64 -6.45 16.75
C HIS A 87 1.85 -6.51 15.23
N ALA A 88 1.72 -5.40 14.50
CA ALA A 88 2.03 -5.36 13.06
C ALA A 88 3.52 -5.69 12.79
N VAL A 89 4.43 -5.28 13.67
CA VAL A 89 5.86 -5.64 13.60
C VAL A 89 6.04 -7.14 13.79
N ASP A 90 5.38 -7.75 14.79
CA ASP A 90 5.40 -9.21 15.01
C ASP A 90 4.88 -9.96 13.77
N LEU A 91 3.83 -9.46 13.12
CA LEU A 91 3.30 -10.03 11.88
C LEU A 91 4.30 -9.93 10.72
N ALA A 92 4.97 -8.79 10.56
CA ALA A 92 5.97 -8.63 9.51
C ALA A 92 7.15 -9.61 9.69
N VAL A 93 7.62 -9.79 10.92
CA VAL A 93 8.64 -10.79 11.25
C VAL A 93 8.13 -12.21 11.00
N PHE A 94 6.89 -12.52 11.42
CA PHE A 94 6.29 -13.86 11.24
C PHE A 94 6.14 -14.23 9.75
N PHE A 95 5.72 -13.27 8.90
CA PHE A 95 5.55 -13.48 7.46
C PHE A 95 6.83 -13.22 6.66
N GLU A 96 7.96 -12.93 7.33
CA GLU A 96 9.27 -12.72 6.71
C GLU A 96 9.25 -11.59 5.65
N THR A 97 8.49 -10.52 5.92
CA THR A 97 8.45 -9.34 5.06
C THR A 97 9.15 -8.14 5.70
N PRO A 98 9.91 -7.34 4.92
CA PRO A 98 10.59 -6.18 5.48
C PRO A 98 9.68 -4.96 5.67
N TYR A 99 8.41 -5.02 5.23
CA TYR A 99 7.56 -3.84 5.16
C TYR A 99 6.24 -3.98 5.89
N ILE A 100 5.83 -2.88 6.53
CA ILE A 100 4.47 -2.67 7.04
C ILE A 100 3.92 -1.43 6.33
N ARG A 101 2.93 -1.59 5.45
CA ARG A 101 2.22 -0.46 4.88
C ARG A 101 1.32 0.14 5.96
N MET A 102 1.37 1.47 6.10
CA MET A 102 0.67 2.19 7.15
C MET A 102 0.37 3.65 6.74
N PHE A 103 -0.32 4.38 7.62
CA PHE A 103 -0.81 5.74 7.43
C PHE A 103 -0.42 6.66 8.60
N SER A 104 -0.81 7.95 8.54
CA SER A 104 -0.36 8.99 9.49
C SER A 104 -1.50 9.81 10.08
N TYR A 105 -2.57 9.19 10.50
CA TYR A 105 -3.66 9.76 11.29
C TYR A 105 -4.62 10.71 10.56
N TYR A 106 -5.88 10.65 10.97
CA TYR A 106 -6.91 11.65 10.67
C TYR A 106 -6.91 12.76 11.74
N ALA A 107 -7.31 13.97 11.33
CA ALA A 107 -7.61 15.03 12.29
C ALA A 107 -8.83 14.66 13.17
N PRO A 108 -8.94 15.25 14.38
CA PRO A 108 -10.18 15.26 15.12
C PRO A 108 -11.32 15.85 14.28
N GLU A 109 -12.56 15.48 14.62
CA GLU A 109 -13.73 15.89 13.85
C GLU A 109 -13.82 17.42 13.68
N GLY A 110 -14.02 17.86 12.43
CA GLY A 110 -14.14 19.27 12.08
C GLY A 110 -12.84 20.09 12.18
N LYS A 111 -11.67 19.42 12.31
CA LYS A 111 -10.37 20.06 12.37
C LYS A 111 -9.58 19.81 11.08
N ASN A 112 -8.60 20.68 10.82
CA ASN A 112 -7.64 20.49 9.73
C ASN A 112 -6.44 19.67 10.22
N ILE A 113 -6.03 18.67 9.47
CA ILE A 113 -4.89 17.81 9.81
C ILE A 113 -3.57 18.58 9.84
N ASP A 114 -3.43 19.64 9.08
CA ASP A 114 -2.22 20.47 9.03
C ASP A 114 -1.89 21.11 10.38
N ASP A 115 -2.91 21.40 11.19
CA ASP A 115 -2.75 21.98 12.53
C ASP A 115 -2.13 20.99 13.54
N TYR A 116 -2.04 19.71 13.16
CA TYR A 116 -1.60 18.61 14.04
C TYR A 116 -0.23 18.03 13.67
N ARG A 117 0.51 18.70 12.79
CA ARG A 117 1.82 18.24 12.30
C ARG A 117 2.73 17.73 13.43
N GLU A 118 2.91 18.52 14.50
CA GLU A 118 3.81 18.18 15.59
C GLU A 118 3.38 16.88 16.30
N GLN A 119 2.10 16.71 16.55
CA GLN A 119 1.56 15.50 17.18
C GLN A 119 1.71 14.26 16.25
N VAL A 120 1.55 14.45 14.94
CA VAL A 120 1.83 13.38 13.95
C VAL A 120 3.30 12.98 14.02
N MET A 121 4.21 13.96 13.99
CA MET A 121 5.66 13.69 14.05
C MET A 121 6.06 12.96 15.34
N GLU A 122 5.54 13.38 16.50
CA GLU A 122 5.74 12.70 17.76
C GLU A 122 5.33 11.23 17.72
N ARG A 123 4.09 10.96 17.27
CA ARG A 123 3.56 9.60 17.21
C ARG A 123 4.26 8.72 16.15
N MET A 124 4.67 9.30 15.04
CA MET A 124 5.43 8.58 14.01
C MET A 124 6.85 8.28 14.48
N THR A 125 7.50 9.21 15.21
CA THR A 125 8.81 8.99 15.82
C THR A 125 8.76 7.86 16.85
N ALA A 126 7.76 7.82 17.72
CA ALA A 126 7.58 6.74 18.68
C ALA A 126 7.43 5.36 17.99
N LYS A 127 6.81 5.29 16.82
CA LYS A 127 6.77 4.05 16.03
C LYS A 127 8.14 3.66 15.47
N VAL A 128 8.94 4.64 15.03
CA VAL A 128 10.33 4.38 14.60
C VAL A 128 11.16 3.78 15.73
N GLU A 129 10.97 4.25 16.97
CA GLU A 129 11.66 3.71 18.14
C GLU A 129 11.31 2.24 18.39
N VAL A 130 10.05 1.83 18.17
CA VAL A 130 9.64 0.42 18.25
C VAL A 130 10.39 -0.46 17.23
N LEU A 131 10.80 0.10 16.10
CA LEU A 131 11.49 -0.62 15.03
C LEU A 131 13.02 -0.69 15.21
N ALA A 132 13.58 -0.12 16.29
CA ALA A 132 15.03 0.01 16.44
C ALA A 132 15.79 -1.32 16.27
N ASP A 133 15.24 -2.41 16.82
CA ASP A 133 15.87 -3.74 16.82
C ASP A 133 15.23 -4.70 15.79
N ALA A 134 14.23 -4.27 15.03
CA ALA A 134 13.55 -5.08 14.03
C ALA A 134 14.07 -4.80 12.62
N ASP A 135 14.27 -5.83 11.81
CA ASP A 135 14.59 -5.66 10.38
C ASP A 135 13.31 -5.42 9.55
N VAL A 136 12.55 -4.43 9.99
CA VAL A 136 11.26 -4.02 9.42
C VAL A 136 11.27 -2.51 9.23
N THR A 137 10.60 -2.05 8.17
CA THR A 137 10.46 -0.63 7.80
C THR A 137 8.97 -0.30 7.67
N MET A 138 8.55 0.82 8.26
CA MET A 138 7.26 1.43 7.99
C MET A 138 7.26 2.02 6.60
N VAL A 139 6.23 1.71 5.83
CA VAL A 139 6.02 2.25 4.49
C VAL A 139 4.73 3.06 4.50
N HIS A 140 4.87 4.38 4.57
CA HIS A 140 3.74 5.30 4.61
C HIS A 140 3.15 5.50 3.22
N GLU A 141 1.87 5.22 3.06
CA GLU A 141 1.13 5.46 1.82
C GLU A 141 0.52 6.86 1.82
N ASN A 142 0.65 7.59 0.70
CA ASN A 142 -0.10 8.83 0.49
C ASN A 142 -1.60 8.50 0.36
N GLU A 143 -2.41 9.08 1.24
CA GLU A 143 -3.85 8.77 1.35
C GLU A 143 -4.61 10.05 1.71
N ALA A 144 -5.85 10.17 1.23
CA ALA A 144 -6.68 11.33 1.51
C ALA A 144 -7.00 11.49 3.01
N HIS A 145 -7.13 12.74 3.43
CA HIS A 145 -7.58 13.16 4.76
C HIS A 145 -6.63 12.87 5.93
N ILE A 146 -5.44 12.30 5.68
CA ILE A 146 -4.39 12.10 6.69
C ILE A 146 -3.27 13.13 6.54
N TYR A 147 -2.38 13.25 7.54
CA TYR A 147 -1.13 13.98 7.34
C TYR A 147 -0.22 13.17 6.41
N GLY A 148 0.03 13.65 5.21
CA GLY A 148 0.71 12.88 4.16
C GLY A 148 -0.22 12.54 2.99
N HIS A 149 -1.31 13.31 2.84
CA HIS A 149 -2.13 13.27 1.63
C HIS A 149 -1.44 13.94 0.44
N SER A 150 -0.61 14.96 0.68
CA SER A 150 0.19 15.62 -0.35
C SER A 150 1.63 15.10 -0.41
N ALA A 151 2.29 15.31 -1.54
CA ALA A 151 3.68 14.93 -1.74
C ALA A 151 4.62 15.66 -0.75
N GLU A 152 4.35 16.94 -0.48
CA GLU A 152 5.09 17.77 0.44
C GLU A 152 5.03 17.20 1.87
N GLN A 153 3.85 16.79 2.32
CA GLN A 153 3.66 16.20 3.65
C GLN A 153 4.30 14.82 3.77
N CYS A 154 4.22 13.98 2.73
CA CYS A 154 4.95 12.71 2.68
C CYS A 154 6.46 12.91 2.83
N VAL A 155 7.01 13.88 2.12
CA VAL A 155 8.43 14.24 2.20
C VAL A 155 8.78 14.87 3.56
N ASP A 156 7.90 15.67 4.14
CA ASP A 156 8.08 16.26 5.47
C ASP A 156 8.17 15.18 6.55
N LEU A 157 7.30 14.16 6.52
CA LEU A 157 7.41 12.99 7.41
C LEU A 157 8.81 12.37 7.34
N CYS A 158 9.28 12.07 6.12
CA CYS A 158 10.58 11.42 5.94
C CYS A 158 11.76 12.30 6.36
N LYS A 159 11.73 13.60 6.03
CA LYS A 159 12.81 14.53 6.35
C LYS A 159 12.88 14.88 7.83
N THR A 160 11.73 15.10 8.45
CA THR A 160 11.65 15.52 9.85
C THR A 160 12.05 14.37 10.78
N ILE A 161 11.51 13.17 10.53
CA ILE A 161 11.84 11.98 11.33
C ILE A 161 13.23 11.46 11.01
N ASN A 162 13.72 11.66 9.79
CA ASN A 162 15.08 11.35 9.35
C ASN A 162 15.57 9.95 9.74
N SER A 163 14.76 8.93 9.52
CA SER A 163 15.07 7.54 9.85
C SER A 163 15.01 6.63 8.62
N PRO A 164 15.91 5.64 8.47
CA PRO A 164 15.78 4.62 7.45
C PRO A 164 14.59 3.68 7.67
N LYS A 165 14.00 3.69 8.87
CA LYS A 165 12.82 2.88 9.23
C LYS A 165 11.49 3.48 8.80
N LEU A 166 11.48 4.65 8.15
CA LEU A 166 10.32 5.25 7.52
C LEU A 166 10.60 5.51 6.04
N ARG A 167 9.79 4.93 5.19
CA ARG A 167 9.82 5.07 3.73
C ARG A 167 8.40 5.29 3.21
N LEU A 168 8.25 5.46 1.90
CA LEU A 168 6.98 5.76 1.26
C LEU A 168 6.52 4.61 0.34
N ALA A 169 5.22 4.35 0.35
CA ALA A 169 4.50 3.74 -0.74
C ALA A 169 3.89 4.84 -1.60
N TYR A 170 4.03 4.73 -2.92
CA TYR A 170 3.46 5.69 -3.85
C TYR A 170 2.19 5.10 -4.47
N ASP A 171 1.06 5.75 -4.24
CA ASP A 171 -0.23 5.46 -4.86
C ASP A 171 -0.65 6.63 -5.76
N PRO A 172 -0.60 6.48 -7.09
CA PRO A 172 -0.95 7.56 -8.02
C PRO A 172 -2.44 7.92 -7.99
N ALA A 173 -3.33 6.94 -7.77
CA ALA A 173 -4.77 7.18 -7.75
C ALA A 173 -5.20 8.05 -6.58
N ASN A 174 -4.54 7.93 -5.43
CA ASN A 174 -4.85 8.73 -4.26
C ASN A 174 -4.55 10.23 -4.48
N PHE A 175 -3.59 10.59 -5.33
CA PHE A 175 -3.39 11.96 -5.78
C PHE A 175 -4.52 12.45 -6.69
N VAL A 176 -4.98 11.60 -7.64
CA VAL A 176 -6.10 11.97 -8.53
C VAL A 176 -7.39 12.12 -7.74
N TRP A 177 -7.71 11.12 -6.90
CA TRP A 177 -8.96 11.10 -6.13
C TRP A 177 -8.98 12.15 -5.02
N GLY A 178 -7.93 12.21 -4.20
CA GLY A 178 -7.83 13.10 -3.04
C GLY A 178 -7.50 14.53 -3.42
N GLU A 179 -6.38 14.75 -4.13
CA GLU A 179 -5.78 16.04 -4.38
C GLU A 179 -6.16 16.65 -5.73
N LYS A 180 -6.87 15.90 -6.60
CA LYS A 180 -7.22 16.31 -7.97
C LYS A 180 -6.00 16.56 -8.87
N ILE A 181 -4.89 15.88 -8.59
CA ILE A 181 -3.63 16.00 -9.34
C ILE A 181 -3.58 14.88 -10.38
N THR A 182 -3.70 15.22 -11.66
CA THR A 182 -3.67 14.28 -12.80
C THR A 182 -2.28 14.17 -13.44
N ASN A 183 -1.35 15.03 -13.07
CA ASN A 183 0.05 15.01 -13.51
C ASN A 183 0.99 14.68 -12.33
N ASN A 184 0.58 13.73 -11.48
CA ASN A 184 1.27 13.41 -10.23
C ASN A 184 2.68 12.86 -10.44
N VAL A 185 2.95 12.14 -11.54
CA VAL A 185 4.30 11.67 -11.86
C VAL A 185 5.25 12.81 -12.23
N GLU A 186 4.71 13.92 -12.79
CA GLU A 186 5.50 15.10 -13.09
C GLU A 186 5.78 15.95 -11.84
N VAL A 187 4.79 16.09 -10.95
CA VAL A 187 4.88 17.06 -9.84
C VAL A 187 5.15 16.41 -8.47
N CYS A 188 4.62 15.22 -8.19
CA CYS A 188 4.76 14.53 -6.89
C CYS A 188 5.95 13.56 -6.88
N TRP A 189 6.09 12.75 -7.93
CA TRP A 189 7.12 11.73 -8.01
C TRP A 189 8.55 12.26 -7.79
N PRO A 190 9.01 13.36 -8.42
CA PRO A 190 10.39 13.81 -8.29
C PRO A 190 10.82 14.12 -6.86
N VAL A 191 9.90 14.60 -6.03
CA VAL A 191 10.20 14.93 -4.61
C VAL A 191 10.04 13.72 -3.70
N MET A 192 9.15 12.78 -4.02
CA MET A 192 8.91 11.57 -3.23
C MET A 192 9.87 10.43 -3.57
N LYS A 193 10.30 10.30 -4.83
CA LYS A 193 11.16 9.24 -5.38
C LYS A 193 12.34 8.83 -4.48
N PRO A 194 13.08 9.75 -3.81
CA PRO A 194 14.19 9.36 -2.94
C PRO A 194 13.79 8.53 -1.70
N TYR A 195 12.50 8.53 -1.35
CA TYR A 195 11.95 7.87 -0.16
C TYR A 195 11.06 6.68 -0.51
N VAL A 196 10.65 6.52 -1.78
CA VAL A 196 9.74 5.47 -2.22
C VAL A 196 10.48 4.13 -2.32
N VAL A 197 9.92 3.11 -1.67
CA VAL A 197 10.40 1.72 -1.71
C VAL A 197 9.31 0.73 -2.12
N HIS A 198 8.07 1.18 -2.20
CA HIS A 198 6.90 0.36 -2.50
C HIS A 198 5.95 1.13 -3.42
N ILE A 199 5.23 0.42 -4.28
CA ILE A 199 4.30 1.03 -5.23
C ILE A 199 2.94 0.34 -5.09
N HIS A 200 1.87 1.13 -5.04
CA HIS A 200 0.53 0.62 -5.28
C HIS A 200 0.12 0.95 -6.71
N ILE A 201 -0.32 -0.03 -7.44
CA ILE A 201 -0.85 0.13 -8.80
C ILE A 201 -2.37 0.24 -8.71
N LYS A 202 -2.81 1.46 -8.67
CA LYS A 202 -4.19 1.88 -8.67
C LYS A 202 -4.33 3.08 -9.59
N ASP A 203 -5.32 3.05 -10.44
CA ASP A 203 -5.57 4.14 -11.37
C ASP A 203 -6.98 4.71 -11.16
N TRP A 204 -7.14 6.00 -11.43
CA TRP A 204 -8.39 6.67 -11.15
C TRP A 204 -8.68 7.72 -12.19
N LYS A 205 -9.94 7.80 -12.62
CA LYS A 205 -10.40 8.86 -13.52
C LYS A 205 -10.88 10.06 -12.72
N LEU A 206 -10.35 11.24 -12.97
CA LEU A 206 -10.79 12.45 -12.29
C LEU A 206 -12.29 12.66 -12.48
N GLY A 207 -13.00 12.79 -11.35
CA GLY A 207 -14.46 12.89 -11.33
C GLY A 207 -15.20 11.56 -11.23
N SER A 208 -14.52 10.41 -11.35
CA SER A 208 -15.09 9.12 -10.93
C SER A 208 -15.38 9.17 -9.42
N LYS A 209 -16.55 8.63 -9.01
CA LYS A 209 -16.97 8.76 -7.62
C LYS A 209 -16.52 7.57 -6.76
N ASP A 210 -16.64 6.36 -7.30
CA ASP A 210 -16.66 5.19 -6.46
C ASP A 210 -15.86 3.99 -6.99
N VAL A 211 -15.28 4.09 -8.18
CA VAL A 211 -14.52 2.98 -8.79
C VAL A 211 -13.25 3.49 -9.46
N GLY A 212 -12.21 2.67 -9.39
CA GLY A 212 -10.96 2.87 -10.11
C GLY A 212 -11.09 2.65 -11.61
N SER A 213 -9.99 2.80 -12.31
CA SER A 213 -9.85 2.54 -13.74
C SER A 213 -8.89 1.38 -13.97
N ILE A 214 -9.00 0.70 -15.09
CA ILE A 214 -7.95 -0.22 -15.55
C ILE A 214 -6.64 0.59 -15.61
N PRO A 215 -5.52 0.06 -15.10
CA PRO A 215 -4.24 0.75 -15.12
C PRO A 215 -3.87 1.27 -16.53
N GLY A 216 -3.67 2.57 -16.64
CA GLY A 216 -3.40 3.28 -17.89
C GLY A 216 -4.64 3.86 -18.59
N GLU A 217 -5.85 3.56 -18.14
CA GLU A 217 -7.08 4.17 -18.66
C GLU A 217 -7.58 5.35 -17.79
N GLY A 218 -6.99 5.54 -16.61
CA GLY A 218 -7.27 6.64 -15.72
C GLY A 218 -6.40 7.88 -15.97
N ASP A 219 -6.32 8.73 -14.96
CA ASP A 219 -5.55 9.95 -14.95
C ASP A 219 -4.36 9.89 -13.96
N GLY A 220 -4.02 8.68 -13.45
CA GLY A 220 -2.94 8.43 -12.49
C GLY A 220 -1.54 8.36 -13.10
N GLN A 221 -1.39 8.51 -14.42
CA GLN A 221 -0.10 8.45 -15.13
C GLN A 221 0.66 7.13 -14.88
N ILE A 222 -0.05 6.00 -14.91
CA ILE A 222 0.55 4.67 -14.65
C ILE A 222 1.70 4.37 -15.61
N LYS A 223 1.54 4.65 -16.91
CA LYS A 223 2.59 4.41 -17.91
C LYS A 223 3.86 5.24 -17.63
N GLU A 224 3.69 6.50 -17.30
CA GLU A 224 4.77 7.43 -16.94
C GLU A 224 5.48 6.96 -15.66
N LEU A 225 4.71 6.51 -14.65
CA LEU A 225 5.29 5.92 -13.43
C LEU A 225 6.12 4.68 -13.74
N LEU A 226 5.60 3.74 -14.54
CA LEU A 226 6.36 2.55 -14.94
C LEU A 226 7.62 2.88 -15.73
N ALA A 227 7.61 3.95 -16.55
CA ALA A 227 8.81 4.44 -17.24
C ALA A 227 9.87 4.99 -16.26
N GLU A 228 9.45 5.72 -15.24
CA GLU A 228 10.33 6.18 -14.15
C GLU A 228 10.94 5.00 -13.36
N LEU A 229 10.12 3.99 -13.06
CA LEU A 229 10.59 2.77 -12.40
C LEU A 229 11.60 1.99 -13.26
N ALA A 230 11.37 1.93 -14.57
CA ALA A 230 12.32 1.32 -15.51
C ALA A 230 13.65 2.08 -15.52
N ALA A 231 13.61 3.42 -15.60
CA ALA A 231 14.79 4.28 -15.63
C ALA A 231 15.66 4.13 -14.36
N MET A 232 15.06 3.87 -13.20
CA MET A 232 15.79 3.66 -11.95
C MET A 232 16.16 2.20 -11.66
N ASN A 233 15.85 1.26 -12.59
CA ASN A 233 16.02 -0.18 -12.39
C ASN A 233 15.33 -0.70 -11.13
N TYR A 234 14.09 -0.25 -10.89
CA TYR A 234 13.33 -0.64 -9.71
C TYR A 234 13.20 -2.16 -9.59
N ASP A 235 13.44 -2.69 -8.40
CA ASP A 235 13.40 -4.12 -8.08
C ASP A 235 12.50 -4.46 -6.88
N GLY A 236 11.76 -3.47 -6.40
CA GLY A 236 10.75 -3.61 -5.33
C GLY A 236 9.44 -4.22 -5.82
N CYS A 237 8.45 -4.25 -4.94
CA CYS A 237 7.11 -4.72 -5.24
C CYS A 237 6.21 -3.60 -5.77
N MET A 238 5.36 -3.96 -6.73
CA MET A 238 4.24 -3.17 -7.25
C MET A 238 2.97 -3.93 -6.89
N THR A 239 2.24 -3.45 -5.90
CA THR A 239 1.02 -4.10 -5.39
C THR A 239 -0.21 -3.64 -6.17
N MET A 240 -0.89 -4.56 -6.81
CA MET A 240 -2.15 -4.32 -7.52
C MET A 240 -3.27 -4.01 -6.51
N GLU A 241 -3.93 -2.87 -6.68
CA GLU A 241 -5.08 -2.41 -5.88
C GLU A 241 -6.12 -1.72 -6.79
N PRO A 242 -6.68 -2.37 -7.79
CA PRO A 242 -7.39 -1.69 -8.87
C PRO A 242 -8.76 -1.09 -8.51
N HIS A 243 -9.48 -1.58 -7.50
CA HIS A 243 -10.78 -1.06 -7.04
C HIS A 243 -11.81 -0.87 -8.17
N LEU A 244 -11.95 -1.86 -9.10
CA LEU A 244 -12.76 -1.71 -10.32
C LEU A 244 -14.26 -1.93 -10.13
N GLN A 245 -14.71 -2.31 -8.94
CA GLN A 245 -16.13 -2.50 -8.62
C GLN A 245 -16.48 -1.81 -7.30
N LEU A 246 -17.75 -1.44 -7.16
CA LEU A 246 -18.31 -0.99 -5.90
C LEU A 246 -18.40 -2.13 -4.89
N GLY A 247 -18.22 -1.82 -3.62
CA GLY A 247 -18.33 -2.78 -2.53
C GLY A 247 -16.97 -3.27 -2.03
N GLY A 248 -17.02 -4.25 -1.14
CA GLY A 248 -15.85 -4.69 -0.39
C GLY A 248 -15.71 -3.97 0.93
N GLN A 249 -14.87 -4.50 1.79
CA GLN A 249 -14.77 -4.09 3.21
C GLN A 249 -14.15 -2.70 3.39
N PHE A 250 -13.46 -2.17 2.36
CA PHE A 250 -12.84 -0.85 2.36
C PHE A 250 -13.30 0.04 1.19
N GLY A 251 -14.50 -0.23 0.65
CA GLY A 251 -15.06 0.60 -0.41
C GLY A 251 -14.73 0.15 -1.83
N GLY A 252 -13.75 -0.73 -2.04
CA GLY A 252 -13.37 -1.26 -3.35
C GLY A 252 -13.30 -2.78 -3.38
N SER A 253 -13.73 -3.35 -4.48
CA SER A 253 -13.45 -4.73 -4.86
C SER A 253 -13.17 -4.77 -6.37
N THR A 254 -12.80 -5.91 -6.89
CA THR A 254 -12.49 -5.99 -8.33
C THR A 254 -13.06 -7.26 -8.97
N GLY A 255 -12.98 -8.39 -8.26
CA GLY A 255 -13.33 -9.69 -8.80
C GLY A 255 -12.29 -10.24 -9.81
N PRO A 256 -12.27 -11.56 -10.05
CA PRO A 256 -11.17 -12.22 -10.75
C PRO A 256 -11.00 -11.77 -12.21
N GLU A 257 -12.10 -11.57 -12.94
CA GLU A 257 -12.01 -11.20 -14.36
C GLU A 257 -11.42 -9.81 -14.59
N LEU A 258 -11.86 -8.81 -13.79
CA LEU A 258 -11.36 -7.44 -13.90
C LEU A 258 -9.95 -7.32 -13.33
N PHE A 259 -9.66 -8.10 -12.29
CA PHE A 259 -8.32 -8.11 -11.71
C PHE A 259 -7.28 -8.69 -12.70
N THR A 260 -7.66 -9.75 -13.46
CA THR A 260 -6.84 -10.27 -14.55
C THR A 260 -6.59 -9.21 -15.62
N LYS A 261 -7.62 -8.46 -16.04
CA LYS A 261 -7.45 -7.36 -17.00
C LYS A 261 -6.50 -6.28 -16.47
N ALA A 262 -6.57 -5.96 -15.18
CA ALA A 262 -5.67 -4.99 -14.57
C ALA A 262 -4.22 -5.49 -14.56
N ILE A 263 -3.96 -6.76 -14.24
CA ILE A 263 -2.63 -7.36 -14.29
C ILE A 263 -2.08 -7.34 -15.72
N ASP A 264 -2.88 -7.74 -16.70
CA ASP A 264 -2.48 -7.78 -18.12
C ASP A 264 -2.13 -6.37 -18.60
N ALA A 265 -2.95 -5.36 -18.27
CA ALA A 265 -2.68 -3.96 -18.62
C ALA A 265 -1.35 -3.46 -18.04
N VAL A 266 -1.05 -3.78 -16.78
CA VAL A 266 0.24 -3.40 -16.17
C VAL A 266 1.40 -4.09 -16.85
N ARG A 267 1.29 -5.39 -17.19
CA ARG A 267 2.33 -6.12 -17.90
C ARG A 267 2.59 -5.58 -19.30
N GLU A 268 1.52 -5.22 -20.04
CA GLU A 268 1.63 -4.60 -21.36
C GLU A 268 2.32 -3.23 -21.26
N LEU A 269 1.87 -2.36 -20.37
CA LEU A 269 2.48 -1.06 -20.16
C LEU A 269 3.95 -1.15 -19.70
N ALA A 270 4.26 -2.09 -18.81
CA ALA A 270 5.63 -2.35 -18.35
C ALA A 270 6.53 -2.78 -19.52
N ALA A 271 6.03 -3.68 -20.39
CA ALA A 271 6.76 -4.11 -21.58
C ALA A 271 7.01 -2.95 -22.56
N GLU A 272 6.01 -2.08 -22.79
CA GLU A 272 6.15 -0.90 -23.65
C GLU A 272 7.24 0.07 -23.19
N VAL A 273 7.42 0.24 -21.88
CA VAL A 273 8.44 1.15 -21.31
C VAL A 273 9.75 0.45 -20.94
N GLY A 274 9.84 -0.86 -21.20
CA GLY A 274 11.06 -1.65 -20.92
C GLY A 274 11.28 -1.99 -19.45
N LEU A 275 10.26 -1.88 -18.59
CA LEU A 275 10.31 -2.33 -17.20
C LEU A 275 10.17 -3.85 -17.17
N LYS A 276 11.22 -4.53 -16.71
CA LYS A 276 11.14 -5.98 -16.47
C LYS A 276 10.36 -6.24 -15.18
N CYS A 277 9.23 -6.91 -15.28
CA CYS A 277 8.46 -7.41 -14.14
C CYS A 277 8.13 -8.89 -14.32
N ASP A 278 7.92 -9.62 -13.20
CA ASP A 278 7.47 -11.02 -13.16
C ASP A 278 5.96 -11.15 -13.31
#